data_06146011738a4677a123f212aea19d90
#
_entry.id   06146011738a4677a123f212aea19d90
#
_cell.length_a   1.000
_cell.length_b   1.000
_cell.length_c   1.000
_cell.angle_alpha   90.00
_cell.angle_beta   90.00
_cell.angle_gamma   90.00
#
_symmetry.space_group_name_H-M   'P 1'
#
loop_
_entity.id
_entity.type
_entity.pdbx_description
1 polymer ?
#
loop_
_entity_poly.entity_id
_entity_poly.type
_entity_poly.pdbx_seq_one_letter_code
_entity_poly.pdbx_strand_id
1 'polypeptide(L)'
;TLATSSAASDVYKRQVDIVTIALNMLTQGVEPNLDFSNINSVMREVEYCNQLPVHPRHPYAGDLVFTAFSGSHQDAIKKGFQAIKKSNDPKWEVPYLPIDPADLGRNYEAVVRINSQSGKGGVAFLLEKDHGVSLPRRLQISLSQRIQKLADDTGKEISSSQIWDIFEKKYLQPVNNYSYIKHSSSSKDDLHKLELTMNMNNEETTIQGSGNGPIDSFVNGLSEKIGVEIKVADYHQTAISSGSDAKAAAYIELEKDGKTFWGVGIHPNTTRASFDAIIVGLSKLLES
;
A
#
# COMPACT_ATOMS: atom_id res chain seq x y z
N THR A 1 -49.31 16.84 12.84
CA THR A 1 -49.14 18.21 12.27
C THR A 1 -47.91 18.31 11.34
N LEU A 2 -46.93 17.47 11.48
CA LEU A 2 -45.79 17.41 10.57
C LEU A 2 -46.10 16.77 9.22
N ALA A 3 -47.02 15.84 9.17
CA ALA A 3 -47.39 15.12 7.96
C ALA A 3 -48.19 15.91 6.94
N THR A 4 -48.97 16.91 7.39
CA THR A 4 -49.81 17.72 6.52
C THR A 4 -49.09 18.89 5.85
N SER A 5 -47.97 19.35 6.40
CA SER A 5 -47.18 20.40 5.78
C SER A 5 -46.30 19.85 4.65
N SER A 6 -45.94 18.59 4.66
CA SER A 6 -45.11 17.97 3.65
C SER A 6 -45.86 17.61 2.36
N ALA A 7 -47.17 17.29 2.45
CA ALA A 7 -47.95 16.85 1.29
C ALA A 7 -48.31 17.98 0.30
N ALA A 8 -48.35 19.23 0.74
CA ALA A 8 -48.84 20.33 -0.08
C ALA A 8 -47.76 21.18 -0.74
N SER A 9 -46.54 21.19 -0.21
CA SER A 9 -45.50 22.07 -0.73
C SER A 9 -44.31 21.39 -1.31
N ASP A 10 -44.14 20.07 -1.15
CA ASP A 10 -42.84 19.53 -1.31
C ASP A 10 -42.70 18.06 -1.71
N VAL A 11 -43.38 17.68 -2.76
CA VAL A 11 -42.98 16.46 -3.50
C VAL A 11 -41.48 16.52 -3.90
N TYR A 12 -40.86 17.68 -3.87
CA TYR A 12 -39.46 17.88 -4.31
C TYR A 12 -38.48 18.40 -3.27
N LYS A 13 -38.94 18.97 -2.15
CA LYS A 13 -38.03 19.72 -1.26
C LYS A 13 -38.00 19.29 0.20
N ARG A 14 -38.87 18.40 0.64
CA ARG A 14 -38.93 17.96 2.03
C ARG A 14 -39.28 16.46 2.19
N GLN A 15 -38.88 15.68 1.20
CA GLN A 15 -38.95 14.24 1.30
C GLN A 15 -37.91 13.76 2.29
N VAL A 16 -38.34 12.91 3.20
CA VAL A 16 -37.41 12.25 4.11
C VAL A 16 -36.90 11.02 3.40
N ASP A 17 -35.59 10.86 3.37
CA ASP A 17 -34.97 9.69 2.81
C ASP A 17 -35.26 8.45 3.67
N ILE A 18 -36.01 7.50 3.08
CA ILE A 18 -36.45 6.29 3.75
C ILE A 18 -35.26 5.41 4.16
N VAL A 19 -34.19 5.36 3.36
CA VAL A 19 -32.98 4.57 3.66
C VAL A 19 -32.31 5.11 4.93
N THR A 20 -32.13 6.42 5.00
CA THR A 20 -31.52 7.06 6.17
C THR A 20 -32.34 6.85 7.43
N ILE A 21 -33.68 7.00 7.36
CA ILE A 21 -34.52 6.80 8.53
C ILE A 21 -34.49 5.34 8.99
N ALA A 22 -34.74 4.41 8.07
CA ALA A 22 -34.81 3.01 8.41
C ALA A 22 -33.48 2.49 9.00
N LEU A 23 -32.37 2.86 8.42
CA LEU A 23 -31.06 2.42 8.92
C LEU A 23 -30.66 3.15 10.21
N ASN A 24 -31.07 4.40 10.43
CA ASN A 24 -30.95 5.03 11.74
C ASN A 24 -31.80 4.33 12.82
N MET A 25 -33.00 3.84 12.48
CA MET A 25 -33.80 3.02 13.39
C MET A 25 -33.08 1.72 13.71
N LEU A 26 -32.58 1.01 12.70
CA LEU A 26 -31.84 -0.24 12.86
C LEU A 26 -30.61 -0.07 13.77
N THR A 27 -29.81 0.96 13.56
CA THR A 27 -28.63 1.24 14.39
C THR A 27 -28.97 1.62 15.85
N GLN A 28 -30.21 1.99 16.13
CA GLN A 28 -30.73 2.21 17.48
C GLN A 28 -31.49 0.98 18.06
N GLY A 29 -31.41 -0.16 17.37
CA GLY A 29 -32.07 -1.40 17.81
C GLY A 29 -33.57 -1.44 17.54
N VAL A 30 -34.09 -0.59 16.66
CA VAL A 30 -35.50 -0.57 16.26
C VAL A 30 -35.61 -1.16 14.85
N GLU A 31 -36.28 -2.28 14.73
CA GLU A 31 -36.51 -2.97 13.45
C GLU A 31 -37.40 -2.14 12.52
N PRO A 32 -36.92 -1.71 11.35
CA PRO A 32 -37.70 -0.89 10.42
C PRO A 32 -38.67 -1.70 9.56
N ASN A 33 -38.63 -3.03 9.60
CA ASN A 33 -39.34 -3.95 8.71
C ASN A 33 -39.14 -3.67 7.21
N LEU A 34 -37.91 -3.22 6.85
CA LEU A 34 -37.47 -2.98 5.49
C LEU A 34 -36.16 -3.71 5.27
N ASP A 35 -36.04 -4.38 4.15
CA ASP A 35 -34.82 -5.11 3.78
C ASP A 35 -33.87 -4.25 2.98
N PHE A 36 -32.69 -3.94 3.54
CA PHE A 36 -31.58 -3.25 2.91
C PHE A 36 -30.32 -4.13 2.83
N SER A 37 -30.47 -5.44 2.98
CA SER A 37 -29.34 -6.40 2.91
C SER A 37 -28.59 -6.36 1.57
N ASN A 38 -29.16 -5.73 0.55
CA ASN A 38 -28.51 -5.41 -0.72
C ASN A 38 -28.77 -3.95 -1.11
N ILE A 39 -28.15 -3.03 -0.38
CA ILE A 39 -28.33 -1.58 -0.59
C ILE A 39 -27.96 -1.13 -2.00
N ASN A 40 -26.99 -1.81 -2.65
CA ASN A 40 -26.57 -1.49 -4.01
C ASN A 40 -27.68 -1.74 -5.03
N SER A 41 -28.50 -2.79 -4.84
CA SER A 41 -29.66 -3.05 -5.70
C SER A 41 -30.70 -1.94 -5.56
N VAL A 42 -30.99 -1.54 -4.32
CA VAL A 42 -31.92 -0.44 -4.02
C VAL A 42 -31.43 0.87 -4.67
N MET A 43 -30.16 1.17 -4.53
CA MET A 43 -29.55 2.38 -5.12
C MET A 43 -29.69 2.40 -6.65
N ARG A 44 -29.38 1.29 -7.33
CA ARG A 44 -29.50 1.19 -8.80
C ARG A 44 -30.94 1.36 -9.28
N GLU A 45 -31.91 0.79 -8.56
CA GLU A 45 -33.32 0.94 -8.89
C GLU A 45 -33.77 2.40 -8.76
N VAL A 46 -33.36 3.08 -7.69
CA VAL A 46 -33.64 4.51 -7.48
C VAL A 46 -33.01 5.36 -8.59
N GLU A 47 -31.77 5.10 -8.96
CA GLU A 47 -31.07 5.81 -10.05
C GLU A 47 -31.77 5.58 -11.39
N TYR A 48 -32.18 4.34 -11.66
CA TYR A 48 -32.93 4.00 -12.87
C TYR A 48 -34.27 4.74 -12.95
N CYS A 49 -35.04 4.73 -11.86
CA CYS A 49 -36.35 5.38 -11.84
C CYS A 49 -36.26 6.92 -11.90
N ASN A 50 -35.30 7.51 -11.20
CA ASN A 50 -35.19 8.96 -11.10
C ASN A 50 -34.29 9.59 -12.19
N GLN A 51 -33.50 8.77 -12.90
CA GLN A 51 -32.48 9.21 -13.88
C GLN A 51 -31.47 10.20 -13.29
N LEU A 52 -31.21 10.09 -11.98
CA LEU A 52 -30.26 10.91 -11.23
C LEU A 52 -29.36 9.98 -10.40
N PRO A 53 -28.04 10.22 -10.37
CA PRO A 53 -27.15 9.43 -9.55
C PRO A 53 -27.37 9.69 -8.07
N VAL A 54 -27.25 8.65 -7.25
CA VAL A 54 -27.20 8.78 -5.80
C VAL A 54 -25.90 9.47 -5.41
N HIS A 55 -26.00 10.46 -4.51
CA HIS A 55 -24.83 11.22 -4.10
C HIS A 55 -23.79 10.29 -3.43
N PRO A 56 -22.48 10.34 -3.80
CA PRO A 56 -21.45 9.42 -3.26
C PRO A 56 -21.31 9.43 -1.73
N ARG A 57 -21.75 10.51 -1.07
CA ARG A 57 -21.79 10.63 0.40
C ARG A 57 -23.21 10.49 0.98
N HIS A 58 -24.13 9.88 0.23
CA HIS A 58 -25.47 9.61 0.75
C HIS A 58 -25.37 8.69 1.97
N PRO A 59 -26.06 9.01 3.10
CA PRO A 59 -26.00 8.19 4.30
C PRO A 59 -26.30 6.71 3.99
N TYR A 60 -25.42 5.82 4.45
CA TYR A 60 -25.46 4.36 4.26
C TYR A 60 -25.34 3.87 2.80
N ALA A 61 -25.98 4.54 1.83
CA ALA A 61 -26.05 4.10 0.44
C ALA A 61 -24.89 4.60 -0.43
N GLY A 62 -24.30 5.76 -0.14
CA GLY A 62 -23.27 6.36 -0.97
C GLY A 62 -22.00 5.51 -1.08
N ASP A 63 -21.31 5.56 -2.21
CA ASP A 63 -20.09 4.77 -2.45
C ASP A 63 -18.93 5.11 -1.50
N LEU A 64 -18.95 6.31 -0.91
CA LEU A 64 -17.88 6.80 -0.03
C LEU A 64 -18.19 6.61 1.46
N VAL A 65 -19.33 6.02 1.82
CA VAL A 65 -19.74 5.90 3.24
C VAL A 65 -18.86 4.92 4.01
N PHE A 66 -18.47 3.82 3.37
CA PHE A 66 -17.63 2.79 3.98
C PHE A 66 -16.16 2.92 3.55
N THR A 67 -15.73 4.12 3.23
CA THR A 67 -14.36 4.41 2.81
C THR A 67 -13.67 5.33 3.82
N ALA A 68 -12.41 5.07 4.10
CA ALA A 68 -11.58 5.94 4.91
C ALA A 68 -10.39 6.44 4.10
N PHE A 69 -10.15 7.75 4.12
CA PHE A 69 -9.09 8.41 3.35
C PHE A 69 -7.81 8.64 4.16
N SER A 70 -7.89 8.54 5.48
CA SER A 70 -6.77 8.78 6.39
C SER A 70 -6.21 7.47 6.92
N GLY A 71 -4.89 7.31 6.90
CA GLY A 71 -4.23 6.12 7.45
C GLY A 71 -4.51 5.89 8.94
N SER A 72 -4.73 6.96 9.73
CA SER A 72 -5.13 6.85 11.13
C SER A 72 -6.55 6.30 11.30
N HIS A 73 -7.49 6.70 10.42
CA HIS A 73 -8.84 6.16 10.43
C HIS A 73 -8.85 4.69 10.04
N GLN A 74 -8.06 4.31 9.04
CA GLN A 74 -7.95 2.91 8.60
C GLN A 74 -7.34 2.01 9.66
N ASP A 75 -6.31 2.47 10.37
CA ASP A 75 -5.73 1.74 11.50
C ASP A 75 -6.76 1.57 12.63
N ALA A 76 -7.55 2.59 12.93
CA ALA A 76 -8.61 2.52 13.92
C ALA A 76 -9.71 1.52 13.49
N ILE A 77 -10.14 1.54 12.24
CA ILE A 77 -11.13 0.59 11.70
C ILE A 77 -10.58 -0.85 11.73
N LYS A 78 -9.34 -1.07 11.31
CA LYS A 78 -8.67 -2.38 11.38
C LYS A 78 -8.65 -2.92 12.82
N LYS A 79 -8.27 -2.09 13.78
CA LYS A 79 -8.28 -2.44 15.21
C LYS A 79 -9.70 -2.71 15.72
N GLY A 80 -10.70 -1.93 15.29
CA GLY A 80 -12.10 -2.14 15.60
C GLY A 80 -12.59 -3.51 15.13
N PHE A 81 -12.35 -3.89 13.88
CA PHE A 81 -12.68 -5.22 13.37
C PHE A 81 -11.96 -6.36 14.12
N GLN A 82 -10.70 -6.15 14.51
CA GLN A 82 -9.97 -7.14 15.32
C GLN A 82 -10.54 -7.27 16.73
N ALA A 83 -11.00 -6.17 17.32
CA ALA A 83 -11.62 -6.17 18.64
C ALA A 83 -12.98 -6.89 18.62
N ILE A 84 -13.84 -6.59 17.64
CA ILE A 84 -15.14 -7.26 17.50
C ILE A 84 -14.97 -8.77 17.30
N LYS A 85 -14.02 -9.22 16.47
CA LYS A 85 -13.73 -10.65 16.29
C LYS A 85 -13.31 -11.37 17.57
N LYS A 86 -12.78 -10.66 18.54
CA LYS A 86 -12.36 -11.20 19.86
C LYS A 86 -13.43 -11.02 20.95
N SER A 87 -14.36 -10.13 20.73
CA SER A 87 -15.47 -9.83 21.65
C SER A 87 -16.63 -10.77 21.35
N ASN A 88 -17.33 -11.20 22.42
CA ASN A 88 -18.62 -11.86 22.33
C ASN A 88 -19.79 -10.86 22.44
N ASP A 89 -19.52 -9.55 22.40
CA ASP A 89 -20.53 -8.51 22.45
C ASP A 89 -21.17 -8.34 21.06
N PRO A 90 -22.49 -8.46 20.91
CA PRO A 90 -23.18 -8.29 19.64
C PRO A 90 -23.25 -6.83 19.17
N LYS A 91 -22.81 -5.87 20.00
CA LYS A 91 -22.86 -4.45 19.62
C LYS A 91 -21.80 -4.11 18.58
N TRP A 92 -22.24 -3.35 17.59
CA TRP A 92 -21.34 -2.79 16.59
C TRP A 92 -20.59 -1.58 17.15
N GLU A 93 -19.25 -1.66 17.25
CA GLU A 93 -18.40 -0.61 17.83
C GLU A 93 -17.16 -0.33 16.97
N VAL A 94 -17.23 -0.55 15.65
CA VAL A 94 -16.10 -0.19 14.76
C VAL A 94 -16.07 1.32 14.56
N PRO A 95 -14.96 1.99 14.91
CA PRO A 95 -14.83 3.44 14.70
C PRO A 95 -15.06 3.83 13.24
N TYR A 96 -15.70 4.97 13.00
CA TYR A 96 -15.99 5.55 11.69
C TYR A 96 -16.97 4.78 10.80
N LEU A 97 -17.42 3.60 11.20
CA LEU A 97 -18.42 2.83 10.46
C LEU A 97 -19.75 2.85 11.24
N PRO A 98 -20.79 3.50 10.70
CA PRO A 98 -22.06 3.66 11.43
C PRO A 98 -22.85 2.36 11.60
N ILE A 99 -22.58 1.36 10.77
CA ILE A 99 -23.21 0.04 10.74
C ILE A 99 -22.21 -0.97 10.16
N ASP A 100 -22.42 -2.26 10.41
CA ASP A 100 -21.67 -3.30 9.72
C ASP A 100 -21.96 -3.25 8.21
N PRO A 101 -20.95 -3.02 7.35
CA PRO A 101 -21.17 -3.06 5.91
C PRO A 101 -21.80 -4.37 5.42
N ALA A 102 -21.52 -5.49 6.10
CA ALA A 102 -22.06 -6.80 5.74
C ALA A 102 -23.60 -6.85 5.86
N ASP A 103 -24.20 -6.12 6.80
CA ASP A 103 -25.66 -6.02 6.95
C ASP A 103 -26.34 -5.36 5.74
N LEU A 104 -25.57 -4.60 4.95
CA LEU A 104 -26.03 -3.91 3.75
C LEU A 104 -25.58 -4.60 2.45
N GLY A 105 -25.04 -5.82 2.54
CA GLY A 105 -24.47 -6.54 1.40
C GLY A 105 -23.22 -5.86 0.82
N ARG A 106 -22.52 -5.06 1.63
CA ARG A 106 -21.26 -4.39 1.29
C ARG A 106 -20.09 -4.96 2.08
N ASN A 107 -18.92 -4.70 1.60
CA ASN A 107 -17.69 -4.93 2.34
C ASN A 107 -17.08 -3.58 2.72
N TYR A 108 -16.33 -3.55 3.82
CA TYR A 108 -15.45 -2.43 4.07
C TYR A 108 -14.36 -2.42 2.98
N GLU A 109 -14.53 -1.59 2.01
CA GLU A 109 -13.50 -1.30 1.05
C GLU A 109 -12.64 -0.16 1.60
N ALA A 110 -11.44 -0.52 2.04
CA ALA A 110 -10.41 0.49 2.24
C ALA A 110 -10.02 1.04 0.86
N VAL A 111 -10.86 1.87 0.28
CA VAL A 111 -10.48 2.69 -0.87
C VAL A 111 -9.57 3.78 -0.32
N VAL A 112 -8.30 3.46 -0.22
CA VAL A 112 -7.28 4.43 0.10
C VAL A 112 -7.10 5.31 -1.13
N ARG A 113 -7.76 6.46 -1.13
CA ARG A 113 -7.45 7.51 -2.10
C ARG A 113 -6.32 8.35 -1.51
N ILE A 114 -5.19 8.34 -2.18
CA ILE A 114 -4.04 9.12 -1.75
C ILE A 114 -4.12 10.50 -2.41
N ASN A 115 -4.27 11.51 -1.58
CA ASN A 115 -4.19 12.90 -1.94
C ASN A 115 -3.03 13.57 -1.18
N SER A 116 -2.82 14.85 -1.40
CA SER A 116 -1.77 15.67 -0.76
C SER A 116 -1.79 15.65 0.79
N GLN A 117 -2.94 15.32 1.39
CA GLN A 117 -3.10 15.22 2.85
C GLN A 117 -2.99 13.78 3.39
N SER A 118 -2.82 12.80 2.50
CA SER A 118 -2.72 11.40 2.89
C SER A 118 -1.37 11.13 3.55
N GLY A 119 -1.39 10.69 4.80
CA GLY A 119 -0.17 10.36 5.53
C GLY A 119 0.55 9.12 4.96
N LYS A 120 1.82 8.99 5.32
CA LYS A 120 2.71 7.88 4.92
C LYS A 120 2.14 6.46 5.14
N GLY A 121 1.24 6.29 6.08
CA GLY A 121 0.58 5.00 6.34
C GLY A 121 -0.35 4.52 5.22
N GLY A 122 -0.97 5.45 4.48
CA GLY A 122 -1.87 5.11 3.38
C GLY A 122 -1.16 4.46 2.20
N VAL A 123 -0.02 5.02 1.79
CA VAL A 123 0.81 4.49 0.69
C VAL A 123 1.33 3.09 1.01
N ALA A 124 1.89 2.92 2.23
CA ALA A 124 2.40 1.63 2.68
C ALA A 124 1.30 0.56 2.77
N PHE A 125 0.11 0.93 3.27
CA PHE A 125 -1.03 0.03 3.36
C PHE A 125 -1.48 -0.48 1.98
N LEU A 126 -1.54 0.39 0.95
CA LEU A 126 -1.93 -0.01 -0.39
C LEU A 126 -0.93 -1.00 -1.01
N LEU A 127 0.37 -0.75 -0.87
CA LEU A 127 1.39 -1.67 -1.36
C LEU A 127 1.35 -3.02 -0.65
N GLU A 128 1.12 -3.02 0.67
CA GLU A 128 0.97 -4.27 1.44
C GLU A 128 -0.30 -5.03 1.05
N LYS A 129 -1.44 -4.33 0.91
CA LYS A 129 -2.73 -4.94 0.59
C LYS A 129 -2.77 -5.51 -0.83
N ASP A 130 -2.34 -4.71 -1.81
CA ASP A 130 -2.55 -5.01 -3.22
C ASP A 130 -1.39 -5.82 -3.83
N HIS A 131 -0.18 -5.70 -3.27
CA HIS A 131 1.03 -6.33 -3.80
C HIS A 131 1.80 -7.19 -2.78
N GLY A 132 1.34 -7.25 -1.52
CA GLY A 132 2.00 -8.00 -0.44
C GLY A 132 3.34 -7.41 0.00
N VAL A 133 3.65 -6.17 -0.39
CA VAL A 133 4.93 -5.51 -0.16
C VAL A 133 4.87 -4.69 1.12
N SER A 134 5.49 -5.19 2.20
CA SER A 134 5.57 -4.51 3.49
C SER A 134 6.87 -3.71 3.59
N LEU A 135 6.77 -2.40 3.46
CA LEU A 135 7.93 -1.49 3.39
C LEU A 135 8.55 -1.21 4.76
N PRO A 136 9.88 -1.14 4.88
CA PRO A 136 10.55 -0.60 6.06
C PRO A 136 10.21 0.88 6.26
N ARG A 137 10.19 1.32 7.53
CA ARG A 137 9.70 2.67 7.89
C ARG A 137 10.41 3.82 7.15
N ARG A 138 11.72 3.73 6.96
CA ARG A 138 12.50 4.77 6.25
C ARG A 138 12.10 4.85 4.78
N LEU A 139 11.90 3.70 4.13
CA LEU A 139 11.44 3.63 2.74
C LEU A 139 9.99 4.10 2.61
N GLN A 140 9.10 3.79 3.59
CA GLN A 140 7.74 4.36 3.63
C GLN A 140 7.75 5.88 3.60
N ILE A 141 8.64 6.51 4.38
CA ILE A 141 8.77 7.97 4.42
C ILE A 141 9.24 8.51 3.06
N SER A 142 10.29 7.91 2.49
CA SER A 142 10.84 8.33 1.19
C SER A 142 9.81 8.23 0.06
N LEU A 143 9.09 7.11 -0.01
CA LEU A 143 8.06 6.92 -1.03
C LEU A 143 6.87 7.87 -0.83
N SER A 144 6.40 8.01 0.41
CA SER A 144 5.24 8.89 0.70
C SER A 144 5.51 10.35 0.35
N GLN A 145 6.71 10.86 0.62
CA GLN A 145 7.10 12.22 0.23
C GLN A 145 7.05 12.42 -1.28
N ARG A 146 7.45 11.40 -2.06
CA ARG A 146 7.41 11.47 -3.54
C ARG A 146 5.97 11.45 -4.05
N ILE A 147 5.15 10.57 -3.50
CA ILE A 147 3.72 10.47 -3.86
C ILE A 147 3.01 11.77 -3.51
N GLN A 148 3.28 12.31 -2.31
CA GLN A 148 2.70 13.58 -1.88
C GLN A 148 3.10 14.72 -2.82
N LYS A 149 4.38 14.83 -3.17
CA LYS A 149 4.85 15.84 -4.13
C LYS A 149 4.14 15.72 -5.49
N LEU A 150 3.98 14.50 -6.01
CA LEU A 150 3.25 14.28 -7.26
C LEU A 150 1.76 14.67 -7.15
N ALA A 151 1.12 14.36 -6.01
CA ALA A 151 -0.26 14.75 -5.75
C ALA A 151 -0.41 16.28 -5.65
N ASP A 152 0.55 16.97 -5.00
CA ASP A 152 0.60 18.43 -4.90
C ASP A 152 0.81 19.07 -6.28
N ASP A 153 1.76 18.58 -7.07
CA ASP A 153 2.11 19.11 -8.39
C ASP A 153 0.96 18.91 -9.41
N THR A 154 0.20 17.83 -9.29
CA THR A 154 -0.89 17.50 -10.23
C THR A 154 -2.27 17.97 -9.77
N GLY A 155 -2.45 18.20 -8.48
CA GLY A 155 -3.75 18.49 -7.85
C GLY A 155 -4.74 17.31 -7.92
N LYS A 156 -4.27 16.09 -8.25
CA LYS A 156 -5.09 14.90 -8.46
C LYS A 156 -4.85 13.85 -7.39
N GLU A 157 -5.85 13.01 -7.19
CA GLU A 157 -5.70 11.78 -6.40
C GLU A 157 -4.81 10.78 -7.16
N ILE A 158 -3.97 10.06 -6.39
CA ILE A 158 -3.07 9.04 -6.93
C ILE A 158 -3.67 7.66 -6.67
N SER A 159 -3.91 6.89 -7.72
CA SER A 159 -4.45 5.53 -7.61
C SER A 159 -3.40 4.53 -7.11
N SER A 160 -3.87 3.37 -6.60
CA SER A 160 -2.99 2.27 -6.18
C SER A 160 -2.06 1.79 -7.31
N SER A 161 -2.57 1.70 -8.54
CA SER A 161 -1.75 1.35 -9.71
C SER A 161 -0.65 2.36 -9.99
N GLN A 162 -0.95 3.66 -9.90
CA GLN A 162 0.06 4.71 -10.07
C GLN A 162 1.12 4.69 -8.96
N ILE A 163 0.72 4.34 -7.72
CA ILE A 163 1.67 4.15 -6.62
C ILE A 163 2.62 3.00 -6.91
N TRP A 164 2.06 1.88 -7.41
CA TRP A 164 2.87 0.73 -7.80
C TRP A 164 3.85 1.08 -8.93
N ASP A 165 3.40 1.75 -9.98
CA ASP A 165 4.25 2.17 -11.10
C ASP A 165 5.42 3.06 -10.64
N ILE A 166 5.14 3.99 -9.71
CA ILE A 166 6.17 4.85 -9.12
C ILE A 166 7.14 4.03 -8.27
N PHE A 167 6.61 3.11 -7.45
CA PHE A 167 7.42 2.23 -6.62
C PHE A 167 8.31 1.33 -7.48
N GLU A 168 7.73 0.66 -8.47
CA GLU A 168 8.45 -0.23 -9.39
C GLU A 168 9.56 0.52 -10.12
N LYS A 169 9.22 1.60 -10.81
CA LYS A 169 10.18 2.41 -11.55
C LYS A 169 11.29 2.99 -10.65
N LYS A 170 10.95 3.36 -9.42
CA LYS A 170 11.90 4.07 -8.55
C LYS A 170 12.70 3.16 -7.65
N TYR A 171 12.21 1.96 -7.30
CA TYR A 171 12.87 1.12 -6.30
C TYR A 171 13.13 -0.31 -6.75
N LEU A 172 12.40 -0.83 -7.77
CA LEU A 172 12.61 -2.19 -8.31
C LEU A 172 13.40 -2.20 -9.63
N GLN A 173 13.33 -1.14 -10.41
CA GLN A 173 14.04 -1.08 -11.68
C GLN A 173 15.35 -0.34 -11.53
N PRO A 174 16.48 -0.89 -12.02
CA PRO A 174 17.74 -0.16 -12.10
C PRO A 174 17.62 0.96 -13.13
N VAL A 175 18.41 2.00 -12.94
CA VAL A 175 18.62 3.00 -13.98
C VAL A 175 19.70 2.45 -14.91
N ASN A 176 19.53 2.65 -16.21
CA ASN A 176 20.42 2.07 -17.23
C ASN A 176 20.43 0.52 -17.23
N ASN A 177 21.36 -0.07 -17.96
CA ASN A 177 21.44 -1.52 -18.15
C ASN A 177 22.31 -2.17 -17.06
N TYR A 178 21.80 -2.16 -15.82
CA TYR A 178 22.38 -2.91 -14.71
C TYR A 178 21.54 -4.16 -14.46
N SER A 179 22.16 -5.33 -14.50
CA SER A 179 21.47 -6.58 -14.20
C SER A 179 22.42 -7.66 -13.71
N TYR A 180 21.90 -8.49 -12.83
CA TYR A 180 22.61 -9.67 -12.37
C TYR A 180 22.69 -10.73 -13.47
N ILE A 181 23.82 -11.46 -13.53
CA ILE A 181 24.00 -12.60 -14.44
C ILE A 181 24.14 -13.91 -13.62
N LYS A 182 25.18 -14.03 -12.82
CA LYS A 182 25.47 -15.24 -12.01
C LYS A 182 26.34 -14.88 -10.80
N HIS A 183 26.41 -15.81 -9.85
CA HIS A 183 27.36 -15.72 -8.75
C HIS A 183 27.85 -17.11 -8.33
N SER A 184 29.01 -17.11 -7.70
CA SER A 184 29.50 -18.24 -6.90
C SER A 184 29.95 -17.70 -5.54
N SER A 185 29.76 -18.49 -4.49
CA SER A 185 30.18 -18.10 -3.16
C SER A 185 30.69 -19.29 -2.36
N SER A 186 31.59 -19.00 -1.43
CA SER A 186 32.13 -19.97 -0.47
C SER A 186 32.30 -19.32 0.88
N SER A 187 32.05 -20.09 1.95
CA SER A 187 32.25 -19.62 3.32
C SER A 187 33.27 -20.52 4.00
N LYS A 188 34.26 -19.93 4.63
CA LYS A 188 35.27 -20.61 5.44
C LYS A 188 35.68 -19.73 6.62
N ASP A 189 35.70 -20.26 7.83
CA ASP A 189 36.16 -19.58 9.04
C ASP A 189 35.54 -18.18 9.23
N ASP A 190 34.18 -18.09 9.15
CA ASP A 190 33.37 -16.85 9.22
C ASP A 190 33.65 -15.82 8.12
N LEU A 191 34.50 -16.13 7.15
CA LEU A 191 34.72 -15.30 5.97
C LEU A 191 33.92 -15.82 4.79
N HIS A 192 33.01 -14.99 4.28
CA HIS A 192 32.26 -15.25 3.06
C HIS A 192 32.99 -14.61 1.88
N LYS A 193 33.31 -15.42 0.85
CA LYS A 193 33.87 -14.96 -0.43
C LYS A 193 32.80 -15.06 -1.50
N LEU A 194 32.69 -14.00 -2.29
CA LEU A 194 31.72 -13.88 -3.37
C LEU A 194 32.45 -13.53 -4.67
N GLU A 195 32.09 -14.22 -5.74
CA GLU A 195 32.33 -13.79 -7.11
C GLU A 195 30.97 -13.62 -7.79
N LEU A 196 30.64 -12.42 -8.23
CA LEU A 196 29.37 -12.09 -8.86
C LEU A 196 29.62 -11.42 -10.20
N THR A 197 28.97 -11.94 -11.24
CA THR A 197 28.98 -11.36 -12.58
C THR A 197 27.68 -10.62 -12.82
N MET A 198 27.77 -9.37 -13.26
CA MET A 198 26.63 -8.50 -13.56
C MET A 198 26.89 -7.68 -14.82
N ASN A 199 25.83 -7.22 -15.44
CA ASN A 199 25.91 -6.15 -16.44
C ASN A 199 26.01 -4.79 -15.75
N MET A 200 26.98 -3.99 -16.17
CA MET A 200 27.13 -2.58 -15.80
C MET A 200 27.23 -1.76 -17.08
N ASN A 201 26.15 -1.05 -17.45
CA ASN A 201 26.08 -0.22 -18.66
C ASN A 201 26.42 -0.98 -19.97
N ASN A 202 25.88 -2.18 -20.14
CA ASN A 202 26.10 -3.11 -21.27
C ASN A 202 27.48 -3.82 -21.26
N GLU A 203 28.27 -3.68 -20.22
CA GLU A 203 29.52 -4.42 -20.06
C GLU A 203 29.36 -5.50 -18.99
N GLU A 204 29.72 -6.73 -19.32
CA GLU A 204 29.76 -7.81 -18.35
C GLU A 204 30.98 -7.60 -17.41
N THR A 205 30.68 -7.40 -16.14
CA THR A 205 31.67 -7.10 -15.11
C THR A 205 31.60 -8.13 -14.00
N THR A 206 32.75 -8.69 -13.63
CA THR A 206 32.86 -9.59 -12.47
C THR A 206 33.38 -8.81 -11.26
N ILE A 207 32.65 -8.94 -10.16
CA ILE A 207 32.94 -8.37 -8.86
C ILE A 207 33.41 -9.49 -7.94
N GLN A 208 34.57 -9.33 -7.33
CA GLN A 208 35.07 -10.24 -6.30
C GLN A 208 35.11 -9.47 -4.98
N GLY A 209 34.60 -10.07 -3.93
CA GLY A 209 34.60 -9.45 -2.62
C GLY A 209 34.55 -10.47 -1.50
N SER A 210 34.85 -10.00 -0.31
CA SER A 210 34.78 -10.81 0.92
C SER A 210 34.19 -10.00 2.06
N GLY A 211 33.53 -10.70 3.00
CA GLY A 211 32.88 -10.06 4.13
C GLY A 211 32.24 -11.09 5.06
N ASN A 212 31.40 -10.61 5.97
CA ASN A 212 30.72 -11.47 6.96
C ASN A 212 29.54 -12.28 6.36
N GLY A 213 29.09 -11.94 5.14
CA GLY A 213 28.00 -12.58 4.45
C GLY A 213 27.84 -12.11 3.00
N PRO A 214 26.85 -12.61 2.27
CA PRO A 214 26.68 -12.33 0.84
C PRO A 214 26.55 -10.84 0.51
N ILE A 215 25.77 -10.10 1.30
CA ILE A 215 25.52 -8.66 1.12
C ILE A 215 26.81 -7.87 1.33
N ASP A 216 27.48 -8.12 2.46
CA ASP A 216 28.71 -7.44 2.84
C ASP A 216 29.82 -7.73 1.81
N SER A 217 29.98 -8.99 1.41
CA SER A 217 30.96 -9.37 0.37
C SER A 217 30.71 -8.66 -0.97
N PHE A 218 29.43 -8.51 -1.36
CA PHE A 218 29.09 -7.84 -2.62
C PHE A 218 29.38 -6.34 -2.55
N VAL A 219 28.97 -5.69 -1.46
CA VAL A 219 29.18 -4.23 -1.30
C VAL A 219 30.65 -3.89 -1.17
N ASN A 220 31.45 -4.70 -0.45
CA ASN A 220 32.91 -4.52 -0.36
C ASN A 220 33.57 -4.68 -1.72
N GLY A 221 33.21 -5.72 -2.49
CA GLY A 221 33.73 -5.92 -3.85
C GLY A 221 33.33 -4.80 -4.82
N LEU A 222 32.11 -4.27 -4.69
CA LEU A 222 31.68 -3.11 -5.47
C LEU A 222 32.47 -1.85 -5.11
N SER A 223 32.68 -1.59 -3.83
CA SER A 223 33.46 -0.44 -3.35
C SER A 223 34.92 -0.47 -3.89
N GLU A 224 35.52 -1.66 -3.86
CA GLU A 224 36.87 -1.85 -4.41
C GLU A 224 36.89 -1.67 -5.94
N LYS A 225 35.92 -2.28 -6.65
CA LYS A 225 35.86 -2.21 -8.12
C LYS A 225 35.60 -0.81 -8.66
N ILE A 226 34.77 -0.04 -7.97
CA ILE A 226 34.34 1.30 -8.40
C ILE A 226 35.31 2.37 -7.85
N GLY A 227 36.09 2.06 -6.82
CA GLY A 227 37.02 3.00 -6.17
C GLY A 227 36.31 4.02 -5.27
N VAL A 228 35.11 3.69 -4.79
CA VAL A 228 34.26 4.56 -3.94
C VAL A 228 33.73 3.76 -2.77
N GLU A 229 33.81 4.31 -1.56
CA GLU A 229 33.27 3.67 -0.37
C GLU A 229 31.75 3.67 -0.43
N ILE A 230 31.17 2.47 -0.45
CA ILE A 230 29.72 2.23 -0.40
C ILE A 230 29.42 1.50 0.89
N LYS A 231 28.41 1.95 1.63
CA LYS A 231 27.95 1.33 2.88
C LYS A 231 26.50 0.91 2.78
N VAL A 232 26.14 -0.16 3.50
CA VAL A 232 24.75 -0.51 3.74
C VAL A 232 24.26 0.27 4.95
N ALA A 233 23.39 1.25 4.74
CA ALA A 233 22.83 2.08 5.80
C ALA A 233 21.62 1.43 6.48
N ASP A 234 20.85 0.58 5.73
CA ASP A 234 19.71 -0.16 6.26
C ASP A 234 19.44 -1.42 5.41
N TYR A 235 18.98 -2.49 6.06
CA TYR A 235 18.61 -3.74 5.41
C TYR A 235 17.42 -4.38 6.08
N HIS A 236 16.41 -4.72 5.25
CA HIS A 236 15.25 -5.49 5.67
C HIS A 236 14.91 -6.55 4.62
N GLN A 237 14.31 -7.63 5.08
CA GLN A 237 13.80 -8.70 4.21
C GLN A 237 12.47 -9.20 4.74
N THR A 238 11.48 -9.34 3.85
CA THR A 238 10.14 -9.84 4.19
C THR A 238 9.68 -10.85 3.16
N ALA A 239 8.81 -11.78 3.55
CA ALA A 239 8.11 -12.64 2.61
C ALA A 239 6.89 -11.89 2.04
N ILE A 240 6.70 -11.94 0.71
CA ILE A 240 5.54 -11.35 0.03
C ILE A 240 4.34 -12.29 0.08
N SER A 241 4.59 -13.60 0.08
CA SER A 241 3.56 -14.64 0.10
C SER A 241 3.96 -15.76 1.06
N SER A 242 3.05 -16.66 1.34
CA SER A 242 3.28 -17.86 2.16
C SER A 242 3.38 -19.11 1.26
N GLY A 243 4.17 -20.11 1.70
CA GLY A 243 4.35 -21.38 1.01
C GLY A 243 5.76 -21.58 0.48
N SER A 244 6.02 -22.75 -0.15
CA SER A 244 7.34 -23.13 -0.68
C SER A 244 7.83 -22.22 -1.83
N ASP A 245 6.89 -21.61 -2.55
CA ASP A 245 7.18 -20.72 -3.68
C ASP A 245 7.11 -19.23 -3.30
N ALA A 246 7.14 -18.94 -1.98
CA ALA A 246 7.09 -17.58 -1.47
C ALA A 246 8.25 -16.74 -2.02
N LYS A 247 7.94 -15.58 -2.56
CA LYS A 247 8.94 -14.59 -2.94
C LYS A 247 9.38 -13.78 -1.72
N ALA A 248 10.67 -13.52 -1.62
CA ALA A 248 11.21 -12.57 -0.67
C ALA A 248 11.37 -11.20 -1.32
N ALA A 249 11.04 -10.15 -0.57
CA ALA A 249 11.41 -8.78 -0.88
C ALA A 249 12.59 -8.39 0.01
N ALA A 250 13.70 -7.98 -0.60
CA ALA A 250 14.84 -7.41 0.06
C ALA A 250 14.87 -5.89 -0.18
N TYR A 251 15.06 -5.13 0.89
CA TYR A 251 15.12 -3.67 0.88
C TYR A 251 16.49 -3.26 1.39
N ILE A 252 17.28 -2.58 0.57
CA ILE A 252 18.64 -2.18 0.93
C ILE A 252 18.82 -0.69 0.68
N GLU A 253 19.25 0.03 1.70
CA GLU A 253 19.66 1.42 1.61
C GLU A 253 21.19 1.47 1.52
N LEU A 254 21.68 1.92 0.38
CA LEU A 254 23.09 2.17 0.17
C LEU A 254 23.41 3.64 0.47
N GLU A 255 24.57 3.88 1.08
CA GLU A 255 25.07 5.22 1.37
C GLU A 255 26.41 5.46 0.66
N LYS A 256 26.54 6.65 0.08
CA LYS A 256 27.76 7.18 -0.48
C LYS A 256 27.84 8.69 -0.22
N ASP A 257 28.91 9.19 0.35
CA ASP A 257 29.15 10.62 0.59
C ASP A 257 27.98 11.32 1.33
N GLY A 258 27.36 10.62 2.29
CA GLY A 258 26.22 11.11 3.07
C GLY A 258 24.86 11.13 2.33
N LYS A 259 24.82 10.68 1.08
CA LYS A 259 23.56 10.48 0.34
C LYS A 259 23.13 9.03 0.39
N THR A 260 21.84 8.78 0.50
CA THR A 260 21.30 7.43 0.57
C THR A 260 20.40 7.09 -0.62
N PHE A 261 20.46 5.83 -1.05
CA PHE A 261 19.75 5.30 -2.21
C PHE A 261 19.14 3.94 -1.88
N TRP A 262 17.84 3.86 -2.00
CA TRP A 262 17.11 2.61 -1.81
C TRP A 262 17.05 1.79 -3.11
N GLY A 263 17.36 0.50 -2.97
CA GLY A 263 17.00 -0.52 -3.94
C GLY A 263 16.15 -1.60 -3.30
N VAL A 264 15.26 -2.19 -4.11
CA VAL A 264 14.40 -3.30 -3.72
C VAL A 264 14.56 -4.42 -4.74
N GLY A 265 14.67 -5.65 -4.25
CA GLY A 265 14.71 -6.84 -5.09
C GLY A 265 13.64 -7.84 -4.63
N ILE A 266 12.96 -8.46 -5.58
CA ILE A 266 11.90 -9.44 -5.32
C ILE A 266 12.22 -10.73 -6.06
N HIS A 267 12.52 -11.80 -5.31
CA HIS A 267 12.89 -13.08 -5.89
C HIS A 267 12.57 -14.25 -4.93
N PRO A 268 12.26 -15.49 -5.43
CA PRO A 268 12.12 -16.64 -4.56
C PRO A 268 13.41 -16.99 -3.78
N ASN A 269 14.58 -16.78 -4.38
CA ASN A 269 15.86 -16.93 -3.68
C ASN A 269 16.19 -15.61 -2.94
N THR A 270 16.32 -15.68 -1.62
CA THR A 270 16.56 -14.54 -0.73
C THR A 270 17.87 -13.81 -0.98
N THR A 271 18.93 -14.55 -1.28
CA THR A 271 20.25 -13.98 -1.62
C THR A 271 20.18 -13.20 -2.93
N ARG A 272 19.49 -13.78 -3.92
CA ARG A 272 19.28 -13.13 -5.21
C ARG A 272 18.44 -11.85 -5.07
N ALA A 273 17.37 -11.87 -4.26
CA ALA A 273 16.60 -10.67 -3.96
C ALA A 273 17.48 -9.55 -3.37
N SER A 274 18.42 -9.91 -2.49
CA SER A 274 19.36 -8.95 -1.91
C SER A 274 20.34 -8.39 -2.95
N PHE A 275 20.85 -9.23 -3.85
CA PHE A 275 21.73 -8.76 -4.93
C PHE A 275 21.00 -7.85 -5.91
N ASP A 276 19.77 -8.19 -6.30
CA ASP A 276 18.96 -7.34 -7.16
C ASP A 276 18.70 -5.97 -6.48
N ALA A 277 18.43 -5.95 -5.16
CA ALA A 277 18.27 -4.71 -4.41
C ALA A 277 19.55 -3.85 -4.42
N ILE A 278 20.71 -4.46 -4.21
CA ILE A 278 22.01 -3.74 -4.27
C ILE A 278 22.23 -3.16 -5.67
N ILE A 279 21.99 -3.94 -6.71
CA ILE A 279 22.18 -3.50 -8.11
C ILE A 279 21.29 -2.31 -8.44
N VAL A 280 20.02 -2.35 -8.00
CA VAL A 280 19.09 -1.22 -8.18
C VAL A 280 19.55 0.02 -7.41
N GLY A 281 19.95 -0.12 -6.16
CA GLY A 281 20.50 0.98 -5.36
C GLY A 281 21.77 1.57 -5.95
N LEU A 282 22.70 0.71 -6.38
CA LEU A 282 23.96 1.08 -7.01
C LEU A 282 23.76 1.88 -8.30
N SER A 283 22.86 1.43 -9.18
CA SER A 283 22.60 2.13 -10.46
C SER A 283 22.20 3.59 -10.26
N LYS A 284 21.48 3.89 -9.18
CA LYS A 284 21.06 5.27 -8.82
C LYS A 284 22.17 6.06 -8.15
N LEU A 285 22.97 5.38 -7.33
CA LEU A 285 24.10 5.97 -6.64
C LEU A 285 25.16 6.47 -7.63
N LEU A 286 25.37 5.77 -8.74
CA LEU A 286 26.36 6.14 -9.77
C LEU A 286 25.86 7.23 -10.73
N GLU A 287 24.55 7.51 -10.79
CA GLU A 287 23.99 8.61 -11.59
C GLU A 287 23.86 9.93 -10.82
N SER A 288 24.01 9.92 -9.50
CA SER A 288 23.82 11.10 -8.63
C SER A 288 25.09 11.89 -8.47
#